data_ae5dbe49578b7f79246d6180bd6e23af
#
_entry.id   ae5dbe49578b7f79246d6180bd6e23af
#
_cell.length_a   1.000
_cell.length_b   1.000
_cell.length_c   1.000
_cell.angle_alpha   90.00
_cell.angle_beta   90.00
_cell.angle_gamma   90.00
#
_symmetry.space_group_name_H-M   'P 1'
#
loop_
_entity.id
_entity.type
_entity.pdbx_description
1 polymer ?
#
loop_
_entity_poly.entity_id
_entity_poly.type
_entity_poly.pdbx_seq_one_letter_code
_entity_poly.pdbx_strand_id
1 'polypeptide(L)'
;MEVNVVLSSEEIKRGLKHYRRIAKQDILLAADAEKPDDFRRHAEARRSVYAHLSQLAETRSPQEVVQEALRCYQELPFVTGTSSGEHIEVKGRENALENFFLMVGLEPKVRREVRSQRQALR
;
A
#
# COMPACT_ATOMS: atom_id res chain seq x y z
N MET A 1 -17.60 3.53 -7.17
CA MET A 1 -17.84 3.21 -5.76
C MET A 1 -17.56 4.45 -4.91
N GLU A 2 -18.53 4.84 -4.10
CA GLU A 2 -18.34 5.96 -3.20
C GLU A 2 -17.70 5.47 -1.89
N VAL A 3 -16.71 6.21 -1.43
CA VAL A 3 -16.07 5.97 -0.14
C VAL A 3 -16.17 7.24 0.70
N ASN A 4 -16.47 7.07 1.96
CA ASN A 4 -16.59 8.17 2.89
C ASN A 4 -15.23 8.38 3.56
N VAL A 5 -14.57 9.50 3.25
CA VAL A 5 -13.24 9.81 3.79
C VAL A 5 -13.37 10.99 4.75
N VAL A 6 -13.05 10.76 6.02
CA VAL A 6 -13.13 11.79 7.05
C VAL A 6 -11.82 12.53 7.30
N LEU A 7 -10.68 11.95 6.88
CA LEU A 7 -9.39 12.60 7.05
C LEU A 7 -9.21 13.75 6.06
N SER A 8 -8.57 14.82 6.51
CA SER A 8 -8.18 15.92 5.65
C SER A 8 -6.95 15.55 4.81
N SER A 9 -6.69 16.36 3.77
CA SER A 9 -5.47 16.20 2.96
C SER A 9 -4.22 16.25 3.83
N GLU A 10 -4.18 17.16 4.78
CA GLU A 10 -3.01 17.29 5.67
C GLU A 10 -2.81 16.07 6.55
N GLU A 11 -3.90 15.50 7.06
CA GLU A 11 -3.83 14.28 7.86
C GLU A 11 -3.36 13.09 7.03
N ILE A 12 -3.84 12.97 5.79
CA ILE A 12 -3.42 11.92 4.86
C ILE A 12 -1.94 12.05 4.54
N LYS A 13 -1.47 13.26 4.21
CA LYS A 13 -0.05 13.51 3.92
C LYS A 13 0.83 13.16 5.11
N ARG A 14 0.40 13.50 6.30
CA ARG A 14 1.15 13.24 7.53
C ARG A 14 1.26 11.73 7.79
N GLY A 15 0.17 11.01 7.63
CA GLY A 15 0.15 9.56 7.79
C GLY A 15 1.02 8.84 6.76
N LEU A 16 0.93 9.25 5.49
CA LEU A 16 1.75 8.70 4.41
C LEU A 16 3.23 8.96 4.64
N LYS A 17 3.59 10.15 5.12
CA LYS A 17 4.97 10.49 5.45
C LYS A 17 5.50 9.57 6.56
N HIS A 18 4.67 9.29 7.55
CA HIS A 18 5.02 8.40 8.65
C HIS A 18 5.30 6.98 8.14
N TYR A 19 4.41 6.42 7.34
CA TYR A 19 4.59 5.08 6.77
C TYR A 19 5.80 5.01 5.84
N ARG A 20 6.02 6.05 5.03
CA ARG A 20 7.18 6.12 4.14
C ARG A 20 8.48 6.12 4.94
N ARG A 21 8.50 6.80 6.07
CA ARG A 21 9.66 6.84 6.98
C ARG A 21 9.94 5.45 7.54
N ILE A 22 8.90 4.73 7.96
CA ILE A 22 9.04 3.34 8.46
C ILE A 22 9.63 2.45 7.37
N ALA A 23 9.10 2.52 6.15
CA ALA A 23 9.60 1.72 5.03
C ALA A 23 11.08 2.04 4.75
N LYS A 24 11.46 3.31 4.81
CA LYS A 24 12.84 3.72 4.62
C LYS A 24 13.75 3.16 5.71
N GLN A 25 13.29 3.16 6.96
CA GLN A 25 14.05 2.55 8.07
C GLN A 25 14.24 1.04 7.82
N ASP A 26 13.19 0.37 7.36
CA ASP A 26 13.27 -1.06 7.05
C ASP A 26 14.31 -1.34 5.96
N ILE A 27 14.39 -0.48 4.94
CA ILE A 27 15.41 -0.60 3.90
C ILE A 27 16.82 -0.50 4.50
N LEU A 28 17.01 0.45 5.40
CA LEU A 28 18.31 0.66 6.05
C LEU A 28 18.69 -0.50 6.97
N LEU A 29 17.72 -1.17 7.57
CA LEU A 29 17.93 -2.29 8.50
C LEU A 29 17.92 -3.65 7.80
N ALA A 30 17.70 -3.69 6.49
CA ALA A 30 17.51 -4.93 5.76
C ALA A 30 18.72 -5.87 5.87
N ALA A 31 19.93 -5.34 5.98
CA ALA A 31 21.15 -6.16 6.08
C ALA A 31 21.14 -7.08 7.29
N ASP A 32 20.40 -6.70 8.35
CA ASP A 32 20.34 -7.48 9.60
C ASP A 32 19.15 -8.45 9.62
N ALA A 33 18.34 -8.49 8.58
CA ALA A 33 17.19 -9.38 8.50
C ALA A 33 17.63 -10.81 8.17
N GLU A 34 16.77 -11.77 8.48
CA GLU A 34 17.00 -13.18 8.17
C GLU A 34 17.16 -13.42 6.67
N LYS A 35 16.33 -12.72 5.86
CA LYS A 35 16.41 -12.74 4.39
C LYS A 35 16.56 -11.30 3.90
N PRO A 36 17.79 -10.77 3.90
CA PRO A 36 18.01 -9.35 3.64
C PRO A 36 17.44 -8.84 2.31
N ASP A 37 17.63 -9.58 1.24
CA ASP A 37 17.17 -9.16 -0.08
C ASP A 37 15.63 -9.12 -0.16
N ASP A 38 14.99 -10.16 0.36
CA ASP A 38 13.53 -10.24 0.39
C ASP A 38 12.93 -9.13 1.24
N PHE A 39 13.51 -8.91 2.41
CA PHE A 39 13.06 -7.86 3.33
C PHE A 39 13.19 -6.47 2.69
N ARG A 40 14.32 -6.20 2.04
CA ARG A 40 14.57 -4.93 1.37
C ARG A 40 13.58 -4.71 0.23
N ARG A 41 13.37 -5.71 -0.61
CA ARG A 41 12.45 -5.63 -1.77
C ARG A 41 11.02 -5.34 -1.32
N HIS A 42 10.57 -5.99 -0.24
CA HIS A 42 9.25 -5.73 0.35
C HIS A 42 9.14 -4.29 0.84
N ALA A 43 10.17 -3.80 1.53
CA ALA A 43 10.20 -2.43 2.06
C ALA A 43 10.24 -1.39 0.94
N GLU A 44 11.03 -1.63 -0.10
CA GLU A 44 11.10 -0.74 -1.27
C GLU A 44 9.76 -0.64 -1.99
N ALA A 45 9.04 -1.76 -2.12
CA ALA A 45 7.71 -1.78 -2.73
C ALA A 45 6.72 -0.97 -1.90
N ARG A 46 6.75 -1.10 -0.57
CA ARG A 46 5.91 -0.29 0.32
C ARG A 46 6.21 1.20 0.18
N ARG A 47 7.49 1.55 0.21
CA ARG A 47 7.92 2.94 0.07
C ARG A 47 7.43 3.56 -1.22
N SER A 48 7.50 2.81 -2.32
CA SER A 48 7.05 3.26 -3.63
C SER A 48 5.56 3.61 -3.62
N VAL A 49 4.72 2.77 -3.00
CA VAL A 49 3.28 3.03 -2.88
C VAL A 49 3.03 4.30 -2.06
N TYR A 50 3.68 4.43 -0.91
CA TYR A 50 3.47 5.61 -0.06
C TYR A 50 3.93 6.89 -0.75
N ALA A 51 5.03 6.83 -1.51
CA ALA A 51 5.52 7.98 -2.27
C ALA A 51 4.53 8.38 -3.37
N HIS A 52 3.97 7.41 -4.08
CA HIS A 52 2.97 7.66 -5.11
C HIS A 52 1.71 8.32 -4.53
N LEU A 53 1.18 7.77 -3.45
CA LEU A 53 -0.01 8.32 -2.81
C LEU A 53 0.25 9.71 -2.20
N SER A 54 1.45 9.93 -1.67
CA SER A 54 1.85 11.24 -1.15
C SER A 54 1.87 12.29 -2.24
N GLN A 55 2.38 11.94 -3.40
CA GLN A 55 2.41 12.85 -4.55
C GLN A 55 1.01 13.21 -5.01
N LEU A 56 0.11 12.24 -5.08
CA LEU A 56 -1.28 12.49 -5.43
C LEU A 56 -1.96 13.39 -4.40
N ALA A 57 -1.66 13.19 -3.12
CA ALA A 57 -2.26 13.98 -2.05
C ALA A 57 -1.91 15.47 -2.11
N GLU A 58 -0.85 15.83 -2.84
CA GLU A 58 -0.48 17.24 -3.03
C GLU A 58 -1.48 18.00 -3.89
N THR A 59 -2.13 17.32 -4.85
CA THR A 59 -2.99 17.97 -5.84
C THR A 59 -4.40 17.41 -5.92
N ARG A 60 -4.69 16.27 -5.26
CA ARG A 60 -5.98 15.59 -5.34
C ARG A 60 -6.68 15.63 -4.00
N SER A 61 -8.01 15.51 -4.05
CA SER A 61 -8.81 15.44 -2.82
C SER A 61 -8.57 14.12 -2.08
N PRO A 62 -8.86 14.06 -0.76
CA PRO A 62 -8.78 12.81 -0.01
C PRO A 62 -9.56 11.67 -0.66
N GLN A 63 -10.75 11.97 -1.17
CA GLN A 63 -11.60 11.02 -1.87
C GLN A 63 -10.88 10.43 -3.10
N GLU A 64 -10.26 11.30 -3.90
CA GLU A 64 -9.56 10.89 -5.10
C GLU A 64 -8.33 10.03 -4.79
N VAL A 65 -7.61 10.36 -3.70
CA VAL A 65 -6.45 9.58 -3.28
C VAL A 65 -6.88 8.17 -2.87
N VAL A 66 -7.96 8.05 -2.11
CA VAL A 66 -8.49 6.74 -1.69
C VAL A 66 -8.97 5.94 -2.91
N GLN A 67 -9.65 6.58 -3.85
CA GLN A 67 -10.11 5.91 -5.07
C GLN A 67 -8.94 5.39 -5.91
N GLU A 68 -7.86 6.17 -6.04
CA GLU A 68 -6.67 5.72 -6.73
C GLU A 68 -6.01 4.54 -6.01
N ALA A 69 -5.95 4.59 -4.68
CA ALA A 69 -5.42 3.47 -3.90
C ALA A 69 -6.24 2.19 -4.11
N LEU A 70 -7.57 2.31 -4.17
CA LEU A 70 -8.45 1.17 -4.46
C LEU A 70 -8.21 0.63 -5.86
N ARG A 71 -8.01 1.51 -6.84
CA ARG A 71 -7.70 1.10 -8.21
C ARG A 71 -6.39 0.31 -8.25
N CYS A 72 -5.35 0.80 -7.61
CA CYS A 72 -4.08 0.11 -7.51
C CYS A 72 -4.24 -1.26 -6.84
N TYR A 73 -5.04 -1.31 -5.78
CA TYR A 73 -5.29 -2.53 -5.02
C TYR A 73 -5.99 -3.58 -5.89
N GLN A 74 -6.97 -3.16 -6.69
CA GLN A 74 -7.68 -4.06 -7.60
C GLN A 74 -6.77 -4.62 -8.69
N GLU A 75 -5.82 -3.82 -9.17
CA GLU A 75 -4.93 -4.23 -10.25
C GLU A 75 -3.84 -5.21 -9.82
N LEU A 76 -3.60 -5.37 -8.51
CA LEU A 76 -2.65 -6.36 -8.04
C LEU A 76 -3.14 -7.76 -8.36
N PRO A 77 -2.26 -8.67 -8.78
CA PRO A 77 -2.67 -10.06 -8.99
C PRO A 77 -2.89 -10.77 -7.67
N PHE A 78 -3.70 -11.84 -7.68
CA PHE A 78 -3.76 -12.74 -6.54
C PHE A 78 -2.45 -13.51 -6.46
N VAL A 79 -1.86 -13.50 -5.27
CA VAL A 79 -0.68 -14.29 -4.95
C VAL A 79 -1.06 -15.21 -3.80
N THR A 80 -1.00 -16.52 -4.05
CA THR A 80 -1.31 -17.53 -3.04
C THR A 80 -0.03 -18.10 -2.45
N GLY A 81 -0.09 -18.53 -1.21
CA GLY A 81 1.04 -19.12 -0.51
C GLY A 81 1.98 -18.10 0.11
N THR A 82 3.19 -18.53 0.42
CA THR A 82 4.18 -17.68 1.05
C THR A 82 4.82 -16.75 0.03
N SER A 83 5.20 -15.55 0.48
CA SER A 83 5.96 -14.61 -0.36
C SER A 83 7.31 -15.22 -0.70
N SER A 84 7.55 -15.43 -1.97
CA SER A 84 8.86 -15.85 -2.47
C SER A 84 9.28 -14.87 -3.57
N GLY A 85 10.52 -14.94 -4.00
CA GLY A 85 11.19 -13.94 -4.82
C GLY A 85 10.32 -13.16 -5.80
N GLU A 86 9.52 -13.85 -6.63
CA GLU A 86 8.72 -13.22 -7.68
C GLU A 86 7.58 -12.36 -7.17
N HIS A 87 7.09 -12.67 -5.97
CA HIS A 87 5.84 -12.05 -5.48
C HIS A 87 6.06 -11.11 -4.30
N ILE A 88 7.31 -10.90 -3.90
CA ILE A 88 7.63 -10.07 -2.75
C ILE A 88 7.19 -8.62 -2.97
N GLU A 89 7.40 -8.06 -4.15
CA GLU A 89 6.97 -6.70 -4.46
C GLU A 89 5.44 -6.58 -4.45
N VAL A 90 4.73 -7.58 -4.96
CA VAL A 90 3.26 -7.58 -4.93
C VAL A 90 2.77 -7.59 -3.48
N LYS A 91 3.37 -8.43 -2.64
CA LYS A 91 3.02 -8.49 -1.22
C LYS A 91 3.35 -7.19 -0.49
N GLY A 92 4.46 -6.55 -0.83
CA GLY A 92 4.82 -5.25 -0.28
C GLY A 92 3.82 -4.16 -0.66
N ARG A 93 3.42 -4.10 -1.92
CA ARG A 93 2.42 -3.14 -2.40
C ARG A 93 1.07 -3.38 -1.73
N GLU A 94 0.64 -4.63 -1.63
CA GLU A 94 -0.61 -4.99 -0.96
C GLU A 94 -0.60 -4.54 0.49
N ASN A 95 0.50 -4.81 1.19
CA ASN A 95 0.67 -4.43 2.59
C ASN A 95 0.58 -2.91 2.76
N ALA A 96 1.25 -2.14 1.89
CA ALA A 96 1.22 -0.68 1.96
C ALA A 96 -0.18 -0.13 1.73
N LEU A 97 -0.88 -0.66 0.72
CA LEU A 97 -2.25 -0.23 0.43
C LEU A 97 -3.19 -0.56 1.57
N GLU A 98 -3.06 -1.74 2.16
CA GLU A 98 -3.89 -2.14 3.31
C GLU A 98 -3.62 -1.26 4.53
N ASN A 99 -2.38 -0.90 4.78
CA ASN A 99 -2.04 0.05 5.85
C ASN A 99 -2.67 1.42 5.59
N PHE A 100 -2.65 1.87 4.33
CA PHE A 100 -3.30 3.12 3.96
C PHE A 100 -4.81 3.06 4.20
N PHE A 101 -5.46 1.96 3.82
CA PHE A 101 -6.90 1.79 4.03
C PHE A 101 -7.26 1.80 5.52
N LEU A 102 -6.43 1.18 6.36
CA LEU A 102 -6.63 1.23 7.82
C LEU A 102 -6.51 2.67 8.33
N MET A 103 -5.52 3.41 7.83
CA MET A 103 -5.29 4.79 8.24
C MET A 103 -6.49 5.69 7.93
N VAL A 104 -7.05 5.55 6.74
CA VAL A 104 -8.18 6.39 6.32
C VAL A 104 -9.54 5.87 6.80
N GLY A 105 -9.55 4.73 7.50
CA GLY A 105 -10.79 4.16 8.03
C GLY A 105 -11.70 3.54 6.99
N LEU A 106 -11.13 2.99 5.92
CA LEU A 106 -11.92 2.31 4.90
C LEU A 106 -12.58 1.07 5.51
N GLU A 107 -13.87 0.87 5.23
CA GLU A 107 -14.58 -0.31 5.70
C GLU A 107 -13.96 -1.58 5.12
N PRO A 108 -13.70 -2.61 5.96
CA PRO A 108 -13.12 -3.87 5.47
C PRO A 108 -13.93 -4.54 4.36
N LYS A 109 -15.25 -4.35 4.36
CA LYS A 109 -16.13 -4.87 3.32
C LYS A 109 -15.77 -4.31 1.93
N VAL A 110 -15.49 -3.02 1.84
CA VAL A 110 -15.10 -2.37 0.57
C VAL A 110 -13.78 -2.95 0.08
N ARG A 111 -12.81 -3.09 0.97
CA ARG A 111 -11.51 -3.65 0.63
C ARG A 111 -11.65 -5.09 0.10
N ARG A 112 -12.42 -5.92 0.80
CA ARG A 112 -12.65 -7.32 0.38
C ARG A 112 -13.35 -7.40 -0.98
N GLU A 113 -14.30 -6.52 -1.21
CA GLU A 113 -15.04 -6.47 -2.47
C GLU A 113 -14.11 -6.15 -3.65
N VAL A 114 -13.28 -5.12 -3.49
CA VAL A 114 -12.31 -4.74 -4.51
C VAL A 114 -11.28 -5.87 -4.73
N ARG A 115 -10.80 -6.48 -3.65
CA ARG A 115 -9.85 -7.59 -3.75
C ARG A 115 -10.43 -8.78 -4.52
N SER A 116 -11.72 -9.06 -4.34
CA SER A 116 -12.37 -10.18 -5.04
C SER A 116 -12.46 -9.98 -6.55
N GLN A 117 -12.27 -8.76 -7.04
CA GLN A 117 -12.32 -8.44 -8.46
C GLN A 117 -10.96 -8.61 -9.16
N ARG A 118 -9.92 -8.99 -8.43
CA ARG A 118 -8.59 -9.21 -9.00
C ARG A 118 -8.56 -10.43 -9.91
N GLN A 119 -7.72 -10.35 -10.93
CA GLN A 119 -7.42 -11.50 -11.78
C GLN A 119 -6.39 -12.40 -11.13
N ALA A 120 -6.53 -13.70 -11.31
CA ALA A 120 -5.57 -14.67 -10.81
C ALA A 120 -4.23 -14.50 -11.53
N LEU A 121 -3.13 -14.61 -10.80
CA LEU A 121 -1.80 -14.64 -11.36
C LEU A 121 -1.60 -16.02 -12.01
N ARG A 122 -1.20 -16.01 -13.28
CA ARG A 122 -0.95 -17.24 -14.04
C ARG A 122 0.55 -17.44 -14.26
#